data_008bf7c232091bcf925aa57eb700117a
#
_entry.id   008bf7c232091bcf925aa57eb700117a
#
_cell.length_a   1.000
_cell.length_b   1.000
_cell.length_c   1.000
_cell.angle_alpha   90.00
_cell.angle_beta   90.00
_cell.angle_gamma   90.00
#
_symmetry.space_group_name_H-M   'P 1'
#
loop_
_entity.id
_entity.type
_entity.pdbx_description
1 polymer ?
#
loop_
_entity_poly.entity_id
_entity_poly.type
_entity_poly.pdbx_seq_one_letter_code
_entity_poly.pdbx_strand_id
1 'polypeptide(L)'
;MKPNKEGFFMPNVNMDVCIKCGKCEKVCPHLNTTSNIATYSLESFKDKSSYLYFLDSKERKESASGGFVFAAMKSCLANGGVVCGCVWDENMKAVHIITDKEGDLQRMQSSKYVQSEIGRCYSEVKAYLKRGRNVIFCGTPCQTAGLKSFLGRVDATNLISICVICHGTPSPLVWEKWKQVQEHKYKGKLEYVNMRDKHKKGYATTCCKYVYDVNGTKKTVERAAYIADPYVFLFSDSLYLRNSCYHCQYKADGNGADIIAGDFHASINEAGKWGCSSVFAMTPKGEDYIKTLPGYCMVSDYRKLASVNPMLWKSEKMNPQREEFFEKIQKDIISEKDFTHFLPRKFYVKKMLEQMGLFNMIRKILK
;
A
#
# COMPACT_ATOMS: atom_id res chain seq x y z
N MET A 1 18.17 -9.92 -3.95
CA MET A 1 16.83 -10.45 -3.63
C MET A 1 16.41 -11.43 -4.70
N LYS A 2 15.87 -12.60 -4.32
CA LYS A 2 15.28 -13.58 -5.24
C LYS A 2 13.88 -13.95 -4.78
N PRO A 3 12.95 -14.28 -5.67
CA PRO A 3 11.63 -14.76 -5.26
C PRO A 3 11.75 -16.16 -4.64
N ASN A 4 10.99 -16.41 -3.58
CA ASN A 4 10.76 -17.75 -3.07
C ASN A 4 9.68 -18.46 -3.89
N LYS A 5 9.31 -19.70 -3.54
CA LYS A 5 8.28 -20.48 -4.23
C LYS A 5 6.89 -19.83 -4.25
N GLU A 6 6.61 -18.93 -3.33
CA GLU A 6 5.37 -18.13 -3.30
C GLU A 6 5.51 -16.78 -4.02
N GLY A 7 6.68 -16.49 -4.61
CA GLY A 7 6.98 -15.26 -5.35
C GLY A 7 7.40 -14.06 -4.50
N PHE A 8 7.53 -14.20 -3.19
CA PHE A 8 8.01 -13.12 -2.33
C PHE A 8 9.51 -12.94 -2.42
N PHE A 9 9.96 -11.69 -2.55
CA PHE A 9 11.38 -11.37 -2.57
C PHE A 9 12.04 -11.64 -1.22
N MET A 10 13.00 -12.56 -1.24
CA MET A 10 13.80 -12.95 -0.09
C MET A 10 15.28 -12.60 -0.30
N PRO A 11 16.03 -12.23 0.76
CA PRO A 11 17.48 -12.07 0.66
C PRO A 11 18.13 -13.34 0.11
N ASN A 12 19.06 -13.16 -0.82
CA ASN A 12 19.91 -14.24 -1.33
C ASN A 12 21.34 -13.74 -1.29
N VAL A 13 22.16 -14.31 -0.41
CA VAL A 13 23.57 -13.93 -0.25
C VAL A 13 24.41 -14.75 -1.19
N ASN A 14 25.20 -14.09 -2.05
CA ASN A 14 26.24 -14.77 -2.81
C ASN A 14 27.43 -15.04 -1.87
N MET A 15 27.61 -16.30 -1.50
CA MET A 15 28.64 -16.72 -0.55
C MET A 15 30.05 -16.59 -1.10
N ASP A 16 30.23 -16.61 -2.44
CA ASP A 16 31.55 -16.50 -3.09
C ASP A 16 32.19 -15.11 -2.90
N VAL A 17 31.35 -14.07 -2.74
CA VAL A 17 31.80 -12.70 -2.51
C VAL A 17 31.43 -12.16 -1.12
N CYS A 18 30.84 -12.98 -0.28
CA CYS A 18 30.40 -12.60 1.06
C CYS A 18 31.58 -12.49 2.04
N ILE A 19 31.83 -11.29 2.54
CA ILE A 19 32.87 -11.05 3.56
C ILE A 19 32.41 -11.35 4.99
N LYS A 20 31.25 -11.95 5.19
CA LYS A 20 30.67 -12.36 6.48
C LYS A 20 30.55 -11.22 7.50
N CYS A 21 30.35 -9.96 7.07
CA CYS A 21 30.30 -8.80 7.96
C CYS A 21 28.97 -8.68 8.76
N GLY A 22 27.97 -9.50 8.49
CA GLY A 22 26.66 -9.52 9.16
C GLY A 22 25.76 -8.29 8.94
N LYS A 23 26.15 -7.32 8.10
CA LYS A 23 25.37 -6.10 7.88
C LYS A 23 23.99 -6.39 7.33
N CYS A 24 23.84 -7.34 6.41
CA CYS A 24 22.53 -7.73 5.84
C CYS A 24 21.59 -8.29 6.89
N GLU A 25 22.10 -8.99 7.88
CA GLU A 25 21.32 -9.53 9.01
C GLU A 25 20.94 -8.42 9.99
N LYS A 26 21.89 -7.54 10.32
CA LYS A 26 21.67 -6.43 11.26
C LYS A 26 20.62 -5.43 10.79
N VAL A 27 20.47 -5.23 9.47
CA VAL A 27 19.49 -4.27 8.90
C VAL A 27 18.20 -4.96 8.43
N CYS A 28 18.15 -6.29 8.48
CA CYS A 28 16.98 -7.02 8.02
C CYS A 28 15.80 -6.84 8.98
N PRO A 29 14.71 -6.20 8.58
CA PRO A 29 13.57 -6.00 9.47
C PRO A 29 12.86 -7.31 9.83
N HIS A 30 13.15 -8.41 9.11
CA HIS A 30 12.56 -9.72 9.39
C HIS A 30 13.37 -10.50 10.45
N LEU A 31 14.67 -10.29 10.52
CA LEU A 31 15.55 -10.98 11.49
C LEU A 31 15.67 -10.19 12.81
N ASN A 32 15.54 -8.87 12.75
CA ASN A 32 15.63 -8.00 13.93
C ASN A 32 14.32 -7.95 14.74
N THR A 33 13.52 -8.98 14.64
CA THR A 33 12.32 -9.13 15.44
C THR A 33 12.72 -9.58 16.84
N THR A 34 12.44 -8.76 17.84
CA THR A 34 12.54 -9.19 19.24
C THR A 34 11.66 -10.40 19.44
N SER A 35 12.11 -11.36 20.25
CA SER A 35 11.40 -12.62 20.57
C SER A 35 10.00 -12.41 21.16
N ASN A 36 9.68 -11.21 21.62
CA ASN A 36 8.37 -10.82 22.10
C ASN A 36 7.59 -10.20 20.94
N ILE A 37 6.52 -10.86 20.49
CA ILE A 37 5.55 -10.28 19.56
C ILE A 37 5.00 -9.03 20.23
N ALA A 38 5.34 -7.87 19.71
CA ALA A 38 4.83 -6.62 20.25
C ALA A 38 3.29 -6.60 20.15
N THR A 39 2.65 -6.45 21.29
CA THR A 39 1.19 -6.33 21.34
C THR A 39 0.84 -4.87 21.17
N TYR A 40 0.38 -4.51 19.99
CA TYR A 40 -0.11 -3.17 19.73
C TYR A 40 -1.60 -3.08 20.02
N SER A 41 -2.05 -1.92 20.46
CA SER A 41 -3.44 -1.64 20.71
C SER A 41 -3.82 -0.25 20.19
N LEU A 42 -5.08 0.07 20.23
CA LEU A 42 -5.58 1.40 19.91
C LEU A 42 -4.90 2.47 20.79
N GLU A 43 -4.61 2.16 22.05
CA GLU A 43 -3.96 3.06 23.01
C GLU A 43 -2.49 3.39 22.65
N SER A 44 -1.86 2.66 21.72
CA SER A 44 -0.53 3.03 21.17
C SER A 44 -0.51 4.42 20.50
N PHE A 45 -1.68 5.00 20.25
CA PHE A 45 -1.84 6.32 19.62
C PHE A 45 -2.31 7.41 20.58
N LYS A 46 -2.47 7.12 21.89
CA LYS A 46 -3.03 8.03 22.88
C LYS A 46 -2.32 9.40 22.95
N ASP A 47 -0.98 9.37 22.87
CA ASP A 47 -0.16 10.58 22.96
C ASP A 47 0.31 11.08 21.58
N LYS A 48 -0.41 10.71 20.52
CA LYS A 48 -0.09 11.10 19.15
C LYS A 48 -1.12 12.08 18.61
N SER A 49 -0.65 13.20 18.06
CA SER A 49 -1.52 14.11 17.32
C SER A 49 -2.08 13.42 16.10
N SER A 50 -3.38 13.50 15.93
CA SER A 50 -4.08 12.81 14.85
C SER A 50 -5.05 13.74 14.11
N TYR A 51 -5.14 13.53 12.81
CA TYR A 51 -5.81 14.45 11.89
C TYR A 51 -6.65 13.71 10.86
N LEU A 52 -7.79 14.31 10.52
CA LEU A 52 -8.47 14.08 9.25
C LEU A 52 -7.89 15.05 8.22
N TYR A 53 -7.47 14.51 7.08
CA TYR A 53 -6.84 15.32 6.03
C TYR A 53 -7.48 15.06 4.66
N PHE A 54 -7.69 16.13 3.88
CA PHE A 54 -8.04 16.02 2.48
C PHE A 54 -7.64 17.25 1.67
N LEU A 55 -7.30 17.02 0.40
CA LEU A 55 -7.13 18.08 -0.60
C LEU A 55 -8.50 18.50 -1.17
N ASP A 56 -8.67 19.77 -1.44
CA ASP A 56 -9.81 20.30 -2.20
C ASP A 56 -9.40 20.56 -3.65
N SER A 57 -8.98 19.51 -4.32
CA SER A 57 -8.44 19.58 -5.68
C SER A 57 -8.67 18.27 -6.44
N LYS A 58 -8.38 18.29 -7.76
CA LYS A 58 -8.49 17.10 -8.63
C LYS A 58 -7.61 15.93 -8.13
N GLU A 59 -6.48 16.22 -7.52
CA GLU A 59 -5.53 15.22 -7.00
C GLU A 59 -6.15 14.34 -5.91
N ARG A 60 -7.14 14.84 -5.16
CA ARG A 60 -7.92 14.02 -4.23
C ARG A 60 -8.68 12.90 -4.94
N LYS A 61 -9.19 13.15 -6.15
CA LYS A 61 -9.90 12.14 -6.95
C LYS A 61 -8.96 11.05 -7.44
N GLU A 62 -7.74 11.43 -7.80
CA GLU A 62 -6.70 10.50 -8.28
C GLU A 62 -6.04 9.70 -7.14
N SER A 63 -6.07 10.21 -5.91
CA SER A 63 -5.50 9.54 -4.74
C SER A 63 -6.41 8.45 -4.20
N ALA A 64 -5.87 7.44 -3.52
CA ALA A 64 -6.64 6.37 -2.90
C ALA A 64 -7.64 6.89 -1.84
N SER A 65 -7.28 7.97 -1.13
CA SER A 65 -8.05 8.57 -0.05
C SER A 65 -8.08 10.10 -0.17
N GLY A 66 -7.80 10.84 0.91
CA GLY A 66 -7.82 12.32 0.97
C GLY A 66 -6.70 13.02 0.22
N GLY A 67 -5.63 12.31 -0.21
CA GLY A 67 -4.52 12.88 -0.97
C GLY A 67 -3.33 13.34 -0.12
N PHE A 68 -3.25 12.95 1.16
CA PHE A 68 -2.19 13.38 2.08
C PHE A 68 -0.77 13.10 1.55
N VAL A 69 -0.49 11.86 1.13
CA VAL A 69 0.86 11.48 0.65
C VAL A 69 1.23 12.27 -0.60
N PHE A 70 0.29 12.50 -1.52
CA PHE A 70 0.52 13.33 -2.70
C PHE A 70 0.87 14.77 -2.33
N ALA A 71 0.10 15.39 -1.41
CA ALA A 71 0.35 16.75 -0.95
C ALA A 71 1.73 16.87 -0.28
N ALA A 72 2.09 15.90 0.57
CA ALA A 72 3.40 15.86 1.23
C ALA A 72 4.54 15.79 0.20
N MET A 73 4.46 14.86 -0.75
CA MET A 73 5.49 14.71 -1.78
C MET A 73 5.58 15.95 -2.69
N LYS A 74 4.44 16.51 -3.10
CA LYS A 74 4.39 17.72 -3.93
C LYS A 74 5.04 18.92 -3.21
N SER A 75 4.73 19.12 -1.94
CA SER A 75 5.34 20.15 -1.11
C SER A 75 6.87 19.98 -0.99
N CYS A 76 7.34 18.73 -0.81
CA CYS A 76 8.77 18.43 -0.77
C CYS A 76 9.48 18.82 -2.08
N LEU A 77 8.92 18.42 -3.23
CA LEU A 77 9.49 18.76 -4.55
C LEU A 77 9.50 20.27 -4.78
N ALA A 78 8.43 20.97 -4.44
CA ALA A 78 8.33 22.43 -4.58
C ALA A 78 9.41 23.18 -3.77
N ASN A 79 9.90 22.57 -2.67
CA ASN A 79 11.00 23.08 -1.85
C ASN A 79 12.36 22.47 -2.22
N GLY A 80 12.54 21.99 -3.45
CA GLY A 80 13.79 21.45 -3.96
C GLY A 80 14.22 20.11 -3.35
N GLY A 81 13.32 19.40 -2.68
CA GLY A 81 13.57 18.06 -2.13
C GLY A 81 13.52 16.95 -3.18
N VAL A 82 13.56 15.71 -2.72
CA VAL A 82 13.34 14.50 -3.50
C VAL A 82 12.35 13.59 -2.81
N VAL A 83 11.63 12.77 -3.59
CA VAL A 83 10.60 11.88 -3.04
C VAL A 83 10.82 10.45 -3.49
N CYS A 84 10.61 9.51 -2.58
CA CYS A 84 10.69 8.08 -2.84
C CYS A 84 9.33 7.45 -2.60
N GLY A 85 8.79 6.78 -3.61
CA GLY A 85 7.48 6.13 -3.54
C GLY A 85 7.31 5.02 -4.56
N CYS A 86 6.22 4.27 -4.44
CA CYS A 86 5.94 3.10 -5.28
C CYS A 86 5.22 3.50 -6.57
N VAL A 87 5.71 3.00 -7.71
CA VAL A 87 5.09 3.14 -9.04
C VAL A 87 4.89 1.78 -9.69
N TRP A 88 4.10 1.73 -10.77
CA TRP A 88 4.14 0.63 -11.73
C TRP A 88 5.24 0.90 -12.76
N ASP A 89 6.06 -0.11 -13.05
CA ASP A 89 7.00 -0.07 -14.19
C ASP A 89 6.28 -0.41 -15.50
N GLU A 90 7.02 -0.44 -16.61
CA GLU A 90 6.51 -0.76 -17.95
C GLU A 90 5.96 -2.20 -18.08
N ASN A 91 6.29 -3.09 -17.14
CA ASN A 91 5.81 -4.47 -17.08
C ASN A 91 4.69 -4.65 -16.04
N MET A 92 4.16 -3.55 -15.49
CA MET A 92 3.18 -3.56 -14.41
C MET A 92 3.68 -4.28 -13.14
N LYS A 93 4.98 -4.18 -12.84
CA LYS A 93 5.55 -4.56 -11.55
C LYS A 93 5.57 -3.35 -10.63
N ALA A 94 5.28 -3.54 -9.36
CA ALA A 94 5.40 -2.48 -8.38
C ALA A 94 6.88 -2.30 -7.98
N VAL A 95 7.40 -1.10 -8.19
CA VAL A 95 8.77 -0.74 -7.86
C VAL A 95 8.83 0.59 -7.13
N HIS A 96 9.79 0.76 -6.21
CA HIS A 96 10.07 2.07 -5.66
C HIS A 96 11.04 2.81 -6.57
N ILE A 97 10.77 4.10 -6.75
CA ILE A 97 11.68 5.03 -7.40
C ILE A 97 11.94 6.22 -6.48
N ILE A 98 13.07 6.90 -6.68
CA ILE A 98 13.35 8.20 -6.10
C ILE A 98 13.45 9.22 -7.25
N THR A 99 12.82 10.38 -7.07
CA THR A 99 12.71 11.39 -8.12
C THR A 99 12.61 12.80 -7.55
N ASP A 100 13.03 13.78 -8.33
CA ASP A 100 12.79 15.20 -8.11
C ASP A 100 11.84 15.80 -9.18
N LYS A 101 11.22 14.95 -10.01
CA LYS A 101 10.33 15.36 -11.10
C LYS A 101 8.86 15.30 -10.66
N GLU A 102 8.13 16.42 -10.76
CA GLU A 102 6.71 16.50 -10.39
C GLU A 102 5.83 15.52 -11.22
N GLY A 103 6.19 15.28 -12.49
CA GLY A 103 5.46 14.35 -13.37
C GLY A 103 5.38 12.91 -12.86
N ASP A 104 6.32 12.47 -12.02
CA ASP A 104 6.30 11.12 -11.44
C ASP A 104 5.32 10.98 -10.27
N LEU A 105 4.84 12.09 -9.67
CA LEU A 105 3.91 12.05 -8.54
C LEU A 105 2.59 11.35 -8.89
N GLN A 106 2.09 11.56 -10.11
CA GLN A 106 0.85 10.91 -10.57
C GLN A 106 1.02 9.39 -10.62
N ARG A 107 2.20 8.89 -11.00
CA ARG A 107 2.52 7.45 -11.00
C ARG A 107 2.58 6.86 -9.60
N MET A 108 2.93 7.67 -8.59
CA MET A 108 2.96 7.27 -7.18
C MET A 108 1.58 7.24 -6.52
N GLN A 109 0.58 7.93 -7.10
CA GLN A 109 -0.78 7.94 -6.56
C GLN A 109 -1.43 6.57 -6.60
N SER A 110 -2.47 6.40 -5.78
CA SER A 110 -3.26 5.19 -5.62
C SER A 110 -2.47 3.99 -5.05
N SER A 111 -3.19 3.00 -4.54
CA SER A 111 -2.60 1.81 -3.91
C SER A 111 -2.23 0.76 -4.95
N LYS A 112 -1.08 0.14 -4.74
CA LYS A 112 -0.60 -1.01 -5.52
C LYS A 112 -0.57 -2.22 -4.61
N TYR A 113 -1.58 -3.08 -4.70
CA TYR A 113 -1.72 -4.24 -3.82
C TYR A 113 -0.84 -5.40 -4.28
N VAL A 114 0.47 -5.20 -4.17
CA VAL A 114 1.51 -6.20 -4.44
C VAL A 114 2.80 -5.80 -3.73
N GLN A 115 3.68 -6.75 -3.42
CA GLN A 115 5.01 -6.44 -2.90
C GLN A 115 5.80 -5.63 -3.92
N SER A 116 6.24 -4.44 -3.53
CA SER A 116 7.11 -3.62 -4.38
C SER A 116 8.59 -3.95 -4.17
N GLU A 117 9.35 -3.84 -5.25
CA GLU A 117 10.80 -3.90 -5.20
C GLU A 117 11.37 -2.55 -4.73
N ILE A 118 12.17 -2.56 -3.67
CA ILE A 118 12.85 -1.35 -3.15
C ILE A 118 14.06 -0.99 -4.02
N GLY A 119 14.67 -1.97 -4.67
CA GLY A 119 15.85 -1.75 -5.49
C GLY A 119 16.98 -1.07 -4.72
N ARG A 120 17.46 0.05 -5.24
CA ARG A 120 18.55 0.86 -4.66
C ARG A 120 18.06 2.06 -3.85
N CYS A 121 16.74 2.25 -3.69
CA CYS A 121 16.16 3.47 -3.09
C CYS A 121 16.72 3.79 -1.71
N TYR A 122 16.99 2.81 -0.86
CA TYR A 122 17.60 3.09 0.46
C TYR A 122 19.00 3.72 0.33
N SER A 123 19.80 3.23 -0.61
CA SER A 123 21.15 3.77 -0.86
C SER A 123 21.07 5.18 -1.44
N GLU A 124 20.10 5.44 -2.31
CA GLU A 124 19.86 6.75 -2.93
C GLU A 124 19.32 7.75 -1.91
N VAL A 125 18.35 7.37 -1.08
CA VAL A 125 17.88 8.17 0.08
C VAL A 125 19.07 8.57 0.93
N LYS A 126 19.93 7.60 1.32
CA LYS A 126 21.15 7.89 2.10
C LYS A 126 22.07 8.88 1.40
N ALA A 127 22.25 8.76 0.09
CA ALA A 127 23.11 9.66 -0.68
C ALA A 127 22.55 11.10 -0.72
N TYR A 128 21.23 11.27 -0.88
CA TYR A 128 20.58 12.58 -0.85
C TYR A 128 20.64 13.22 0.54
N LEU A 129 20.41 12.47 1.61
CA LEU A 129 20.53 12.96 2.98
C LEU A 129 21.95 13.45 3.28
N LYS A 130 22.99 12.72 2.86
CA LYS A 130 24.38 13.14 3.01
C LYS A 130 24.73 14.43 2.25
N ARG A 131 23.95 14.80 1.22
CA ARG A 131 24.05 16.04 0.46
C ARG A 131 23.19 17.17 1.06
N GLY A 132 22.59 16.95 2.23
CA GLY A 132 21.70 17.92 2.87
C GLY A 132 20.34 18.13 2.19
N ARG A 133 19.95 17.27 1.24
CA ARG A 133 18.65 17.36 0.54
C ARG A 133 17.51 16.89 1.43
N ASN A 134 16.39 17.58 1.36
CA ASN A 134 15.13 17.11 1.95
C ASN A 134 14.63 15.88 1.19
N VAL A 135 14.25 14.84 1.92
CA VAL A 135 13.77 13.57 1.36
C VAL A 135 12.45 13.19 1.98
N ILE A 136 11.46 12.82 1.16
CA ILE A 136 10.31 12.05 1.63
C ILE A 136 10.46 10.60 1.18
N PHE A 137 10.31 9.69 2.12
CA PHE A 137 10.15 8.27 1.83
C PHE A 137 8.74 7.83 2.23
N CYS A 138 8.00 7.24 1.29
CA CYS A 138 6.70 6.63 1.56
C CYS A 138 6.76 5.13 1.29
N GLY A 139 6.45 4.33 2.31
CA GLY A 139 6.48 2.88 2.21
C GLY A 139 5.52 2.18 3.17
N THR A 140 5.50 0.85 3.12
CA THR A 140 4.81 0.01 4.10
C THR A 140 5.56 0.02 5.44
N PRO A 141 4.94 -0.43 6.56
CA PRO A 141 5.59 -0.43 7.88
C PRO A 141 6.96 -1.10 7.88
N CYS A 142 7.08 -2.29 7.30
CA CYS A 142 8.36 -3.02 7.24
C CYS A 142 9.39 -2.34 6.33
N GLN A 143 8.97 -1.63 5.27
CA GLN A 143 9.88 -0.86 4.41
C GLN A 143 10.41 0.38 5.13
N THR A 144 9.57 1.07 5.90
CA THR A 144 10.00 2.22 6.70
C THR A 144 10.98 1.80 7.80
N ALA A 145 10.67 0.72 8.52
CA ALA A 145 11.59 0.13 9.50
C ALA A 145 12.91 -0.31 8.87
N GLY A 146 12.85 -0.93 7.69
CA GLY A 146 14.04 -1.33 6.92
C GLY A 146 14.90 -0.15 6.51
N LEU A 147 14.30 0.95 6.04
CA LEU A 147 15.03 2.18 5.73
C LEU A 147 15.76 2.73 6.97
N LYS A 148 15.05 2.82 8.11
CA LYS A 148 15.66 3.32 9.36
C LYS A 148 16.84 2.47 9.81
N SER A 149 16.68 1.15 9.78
CA SER A 149 17.77 0.22 10.11
C SER A 149 18.97 0.37 9.16
N PHE A 150 18.70 0.57 7.86
CA PHE A 150 19.74 0.79 6.84
C PHE A 150 20.49 2.11 7.02
N LEU A 151 19.79 3.17 7.38
CA LEU A 151 20.42 4.49 7.63
C LEU A 151 21.30 4.47 8.87
N GLY A 152 20.91 3.76 9.92
CA GLY A 152 21.67 3.61 11.16
C GLY A 152 21.98 4.97 11.81
N ARG A 153 23.28 5.36 11.85
CA ARG A 153 23.76 6.61 12.43
C ARG A 153 23.83 7.80 11.44
N VAL A 154 23.26 7.64 10.24
CA VAL A 154 23.21 8.76 9.28
C VAL A 154 22.27 9.81 9.82
N ASP A 155 22.67 11.08 9.72
CA ASP A 155 21.79 12.20 10.03
C ASP A 155 20.57 12.16 9.11
N ALA A 156 19.40 11.99 9.71
CA ALA A 156 18.11 11.89 9.05
C ALA A 156 17.18 13.09 9.38
N THR A 157 17.76 14.23 9.81
CA THR A 157 16.99 15.45 10.13
C THR A 157 16.15 15.87 8.92
N ASN A 158 16.71 15.79 7.71
CA ASN A 158 16.06 16.16 6.45
C ASN A 158 15.19 15.03 5.85
N LEU A 159 14.96 13.93 6.57
CA LEU A 159 14.07 12.86 6.14
C LEU A 159 12.71 13.00 6.80
N ILE A 160 11.64 13.04 6.02
CA ILE A 160 10.28 12.73 6.48
C ILE A 160 9.91 11.33 5.99
N SER A 161 9.71 10.42 6.93
CA SER A 161 9.26 9.05 6.63
C SER A 161 7.76 8.92 6.84
N ILE A 162 7.03 8.54 5.78
CA ILE A 162 5.59 8.32 5.79
C ILE A 162 5.33 6.82 5.65
N CYS A 163 4.69 6.25 6.66
CA CYS A 163 4.23 4.88 6.65
C CYS A 163 2.76 4.81 6.21
N VAL A 164 2.43 4.00 5.22
CA VAL A 164 1.02 3.74 4.88
C VAL A 164 0.42 2.69 5.81
N ILE A 165 -0.85 2.88 6.21
CA ILE A 165 -1.60 1.84 6.93
C ILE A 165 -1.69 0.62 6.02
N CYS A 166 -1.18 -0.52 6.50
CA CYS A 166 -0.96 -1.70 5.67
C CYS A 166 -1.76 -2.90 6.18
N HIS A 167 -2.62 -3.45 5.32
CA HIS A 167 -3.34 -4.70 5.55
C HIS A 167 -2.38 -5.90 5.56
N GLY A 168 -1.49 -5.94 4.58
CA GLY A 168 -0.49 -6.97 4.33
C GLY A 168 0.06 -6.84 2.91
N THR A 169 1.10 -7.59 2.61
CA THR A 169 1.79 -7.54 1.32
C THR A 169 1.42 -8.74 0.46
N PRO A 170 0.69 -8.55 -0.66
CA PRO A 170 0.38 -9.62 -1.60
C PRO A 170 1.58 -10.10 -2.39
N SER A 171 1.54 -11.35 -2.84
CA SER A 171 2.60 -11.98 -3.61
C SER A 171 2.76 -11.41 -5.02
N PRO A 172 3.99 -11.08 -5.48
CA PRO A 172 4.27 -10.71 -6.86
C PRO A 172 3.94 -11.83 -7.87
N LEU A 173 4.14 -13.10 -7.50
CA LEU A 173 3.76 -14.23 -8.35
C LEU A 173 2.25 -14.25 -8.61
N VAL A 174 1.44 -14.02 -7.57
CA VAL A 174 -0.02 -14.00 -7.70
C VAL A 174 -0.48 -12.85 -8.60
N TRP A 175 0.16 -11.67 -8.49
CA TRP A 175 -0.11 -10.55 -9.37
C TRP A 175 0.25 -10.86 -10.82
N GLU A 176 1.43 -11.42 -11.07
CA GLU A 176 1.88 -11.77 -12.42
C GLU A 176 0.95 -12.81 -13.06
N LYS A 177 0.58 -13.84 -12.33
CA LYS A 177 -0.37 -14.86 -12.81
C LYS A 177 -1.76 -14.26 -13.08
N TRP A 178 -2.25 -13.38 -12.20
CA TRP A 178 -3.51 -12.68 -12.43
C TRP A 178 -3.45 -11.82 -13.70
N LYS A 179 -2.37 -11.05 -13.87
CA LYS A 179 -2.13 -10.24 -15.08
C LYS A 179 -2.19 -11.11 -16.34
N GLN A 180 -1.44 -12.21 -16.39
CA GLN A 180 -1.42 -13.15 -17.52
C GLN A 180 -2.82 -13.69 -17.85
N VAL A 181 -3.56 -14.12 -16.84
CA VAL A 181 -4.95 -14.59 -17.01
C VAL A 181 -5.85 -13.51 -17.63
N GLN A 182 -5.73 -12.27 -17.18
CA GLN A 182 -6.54 -11.17 -17.69
C GLN A 182 -6.10 -10.75 -19.10
N GLU A 183 -4.79 -10.71 -19.39
CA GLU A 183 -4.24 -10.42 -20.72
C GLU A 183 -4.72 -11.46 -21.74
N HIS A 184 -4.68 -12.73 -21.38
CA HIS A 184 -5.24 -13.81 -22.22
C HIS A 184 -6.75 -13.64 -22.43
N LYS A 185 -7.52 -13.38 -21.39
CA LYS A 185 -8.98 -13.17 -21.43
C LYS A 185 -9.38 -12.03 -22.37
N TYR A 186 -8.65 -10.91 -22.31
CA TYR A 186 -8.95 -9.70 -23.10
C TYR A 186 -8.17 -9.61 -24.40
N LYS A 187 -7.29 -10.58 -24.68
CA LYS A 187 -6.43 -10.66 -25.88
C LYS A 187 -5.61 -9.38 -26.06
N GLY A 188 -5.08 -8.85 -24.96
CA GLY A 188 -4.35 -7.58 -24.98
C GLY A 188 -3.37 -7.44 -23.83
N LYS A 189 -2.32 -6.61 -24.02
CA LYS A 189 -1.31 -6.31 -23.00
C LYS A 189 -1.84 -5.29 -22.00
N LEU A 190 -1.67 -5.54 -20.70
CA LEU A 190 -2.02 -4.59 -19.65
C LEU A 190 -1.03 -3.41 -19.65
N GLU A 191 -1.53 -2.19 -19.81
CA GLU A 191 -0.71 -0.97 -19.84
C GLU A 191 -0.97 -0.03 -18.68
N TYR A 192 -2.14 -0.14 -18.04
CA TYR A 192 -2.48 0.70 -16.91
C TYR A 192 -3.36 -0.06 -15.92
N VAL A 193 -3.09 0.15 -14.64
CA VAL A 193 -3.93 -0.35 -13.57
C VAL A 193 -4.05 0.68 -12.44
N ASN A 194 -5.27 0.90 -11.98
CA ASN A 194 -5.57 1.64 -10.75
C ASN A 194 -6.52 0.78 -9.89
N MET A 195 -6.01 0.25 -8.79
CA MET A 195 -6.78 -0.65 -7.92
C MET A 195 -7.73 0.08 -6.97
N ARG A 196 -7.70 1.42 -6.97
CA ARG A 196 -8.49 2.28 -6.10
C ARG A 196 -9.09 3.49 -6.84
N ASP A 197 -9.50 3.29 -8.10
CA ASP A 197 -10.13 4.33 -8.89
C ASP A 197 -11.47 4.78 -8.27
N LYS A 198 -11.65 6.09 -8.11
CA LYS A 198 -12.84 6.71 -7.51
C LYS A 198 -13.73 7.45 -8.50
N HIS A 199 -13.29 7.60 -9.75
CA HIS A 199 -13.94 8.48 -10.72
C HIS A 199 -15.42 8.12 -10.94
N LYS A 200 -15.72 6.84 -11.08
CA LYS A 200 -17.08 6.37 -11.40
C LYS A 200 -18.00 6.33 -10.18
N LYS A 201 -17.54 5.78 -9.06
CA LYS A 201 -18.40 5.45 -7.90
C LYS A 201 -18.01 6.15 -6.60
N GLY A 202 -16.95 6.97 -6.63
CA GLY A 202 -16.43 7.65 -5.45
C GLY A 202 -15.68 6.70 -4.49
N TYR A 203 -15.35 7.23 -3.32
CA TYR A 203 -14.55 6.54 -2.30
C TYR A 203 -15.28 5.34 -1.68
N ALA A 204 -16.59 5.41 -1.50
CA ALA A 204 -17.37 4.35 -0.85
C ALA A 204 -17.39 3.03 -1.63
N THR A 205 -17.19 3.08 -2.96
CA THR A 205 -17.15 1.93 -3.85
C THR A 205 -16.09 2.15 -4.92
N THR A 206 -14.81 2.09 -4.51
CA THR A 206 -13.69 2.22 -5.45
C THR A 206 -13.70 1.09 -6.48
N CYS A 207 -13.21 1.37 -7.67
CA CYS A 207 -13.08 0.40 -8.75
C CYS A 207 -11.61 0.00 -8.96
N CYS A 208 -11.39 -1.24 -9.40
CA CYS A 208 -10.18 -1.61 -10.12
C CYS A 208 -10.39 -1.26 -11.59
N LYS A 209 -9.58 -0.35 -12.10
CA LYS A 209 -9.56 0.05 -13.49
C LYS A 209 -8.33 -0.53 -14.16
N TYR A 210 -8.54 -1.30 -15.22
CA TYR A 210 -7.51 -1.90 -16.05
C TYR A 210 -7.65 -1.37 -17.47
N VAL A 211 -6.54 -1.01 -18.12
CA VAL A 211 -6.51 -0.62 -19.53
C VAL A 211 -5.58 -1.56 -20.28
N TYR A 212 -6.12 -2.23 -21.28
CA TYR A 212 -5.39 -3.17 -22.13
C TYR A 212 -5.20 -2.56 -23.51
N ASP A 213 -4.01 -2.76 -24.09
CA ASP A 213 -3.82 -2.57 -25.51
C ASP A 213 -4.23 -3.85 -26.25
N VAL A 214 -5.23 -3.75 -27.10
CA VAL A 214 -5.72 -4.84 -27.95
C VAL A 214 -5.49 -4.42 -29.41
N ASN A 215 -4.36 -4.80 -29.98
CA ASN A 215 -3.99 -4.46 -31.35
C ASN A 215 -4.05 -2.94 -31.63
N GLY A 216 -3.50 -2.11 -30.75
CA GLY A 216 -3.50 -0.65 -30.87
C GLY A 216 -4.77 0.04 -30.37
N THR A 217 -5.79 -0.72 -29.96
CA THR A 217 -7.03 -0.15 -29.41
C THR A 217 -7.08 -0.32 -27.89
N LYS A 218 -7.39 0.77 -27.17
CA LYS A 218 -7.47 0.74 -25.70
C LYS A 218 -8.79 0.17 -25.21
N LYS A 219 -8.74 -0.96 -24.52
CA LYS A 219 -9.88 -1.58 -23.87
C LYS A 219 -9.84 -1.32 -22.35
N THR A 220 -10.82 -0.59 -21.84
CA THR A 220 -10.95 -0.33 -20.39
C THR A 220 -11.90 -1.33 -19.73
N VAL A 221 -11.47 -1.90 -18.62
CA VAL A 221 -12.26 -2.78 -17.76
C VAL A 221 -12.30 -2.23 -16.34
N GLU A 222 -13.48 -2.04 -15.80
CA GLU A 222 -13.70 -1.54 -14.44
C GLU A 222 -14.53 -2.52 -13.63
N ARG A 223 -14.09 -2.82 -12.40
CA ARG A 223 -14.81 -3.69 -11.46
C ARG A 223 -14.79 -3.05 -10.08
N ALA A 224 -15.89 -3.11 -9.34
CA ALA A 224 -15.91 -2.67 -7.95
C ALA A 224 -14.87 -3.46 -7.14
N ALA A 225 -13.86 -2.78 -6.59
CA ALA A 225 -12.61 -3.39 -6.12
C ALA A 225 -12.83 -4.54 -5.10
N TYR A 226 -13.51 -4.25 -3.98
CA TYR A 226 -13.72 -5.23 -2.90
C TYR A 226 -15.03 -6.03 -3.02
N ILE A 227 -15.71 -5.93 -4.17
CA ILE A 227 -17.05 -6.48 -4.40
C ILE A 227 -17.06 -7.41 -5.59
N ALA A 228 -16.43 -7.01 -6.70
CA ALA A 228 -16.55 -7.66 -8.00
C ALA A 228 -15.21 -7.98 -8.68
N ASP A 229 -14.07 -7.49 -8.13
CA ASP A 229 -12.75 -7.85 -8.62
C ASP A 229 -12.17 -9.01 -7.79
N PRO A 230 -11.95 -10.19 -8.38
CA PRO A 230 -11.46 -11.37 -7.65
C PRO A 230 -10.09 -11.13 -6.99
N TYR A 231 -9.17 -10.45 -7.68
CA TYR A 231 -7.84 -10.19 -7.14
C TYR A 231 -7.91 -9.35 -5.87
N VAL A 232 -8.56 -8.19 -5.90
CA VAL A 232 -8.62 -7.31 -4.72
C VAL A 232 -9.52 -7.90 -3.63
N PHE A 233 -10.55 -8.68 -3.99
CA PHE A 233 -11.36 -9.35 -2.99
C PHE A 233 -10.54 -10.39 -2.20
N LEU A 234 -9.82 -11.28 -2.88
CA LEU A 234 -9.00 -12.32 -2.26
C LEU A 234 -7.81 -11.74 -1.46
N PHE A 235 -7.26 -10.60 -1.92
CA PHE A 235 -6.32 -9.82 -1.12
C PHE A 235 -6.95 -9.36 0.19
N SER A 236 -8.14 -8.76 0.14
CA SER A 236 -8.83 -8.29 1.35
C SER A 236 -9.29 -9.42 2.28
N ASP A 237 -9.44 -10.64 1.75
CA ASP A 237 -9.72 -11.87 2.51
C ASP A 237 -8.41 -12.53 3.00
N SER A 238 -7.28 -11.84 2.88
CA SER A 238 -5.95 -12.24 3.37
C SER A 238 -5.43 -13.57 2.80
N LEU A 239 -5.85 -13.97 1.60
CA LEU A 239 -5.55 -15.30 1.04
C LEU A 239 -4.08 -15.48 0.66
N TYR A 240 -3.44 -14.44 0.10
CA TYR A 240 -2.07 -14.55 -0.44
C TYR A 240 -1.12 -13.48 0.06
N LEU A 241 -1.23 -13.16 1.35
CA LEU A 241 -0.28 -12.27 2.01
C LEU A 241 1.04 -12.98 2.33
N ARG A 242 2.11 -12.20 2.46
CA ARG A 242 3.40 -12.68 2.96
C ARG A 242 3.22 -13.23 4.38
N ASN A 243 3.85 -14.36 4.69
CA ASN A 243 3.71 -15.04 5.99
C ASN A 243 3.95 -14.11 7.19
N SER A 244 4.98 -13.26 7.11
CA SER A 244 5.28 -12.29 8.18
C SER A 244 4.19 -11.24 8.40
N CYS A 245 3.25 -11.05 7.46
CA CYS A 245 2.16 -10.09 7.61
C CYS A 245 1.11 -10.53 8.62
N TYR A 246 0.96 -11.83 8.83
CA TYR A 246 0.02 -12.38 9.83
C TYR A 246 0.52 -12.21 11.28
N HIS A 247 1.82 -11.90 11.45
CA HIS A 247 2.47 -11.62 12.74
C HIS A 247 3.34 -10.35 12.59
N CYS A 248 2.77 -9.27 12.03
CA CYS A 248 3.51 -8.07 11.70
C CYS A 248 3.99 -7.34 12.96
N GLN A 249 5.29 -7.16 13.09
CA GLN A 249 5.93 -6.47 14.21
C GLN A 249 6.12 -4.96 13.97
N TYR A 250 5.64 -4.46 12.84
CA TYR A 250 5.82 -3.06 12.43
C TYR A 250 4.52 -2.26 12.45
N LYS A 251 3.51 -2.74 13.18
CA LYS A 251 2.28 -1.99 13.41
C LYS A 251 2.52 -0.81 14.35
N ALA A 252 1.59 0.10 14.44
CA ALA A 252 1.64 1.28 15.29
C ALA A 252 3.00 2.01 15.20
N ASP A 253 3.69 2.19 16.32
CA ASP A 253 5.00 2.83 16.43
C ASP A 253 6.18 1.90 16.07
N GLY A 254 5.95 0.60 15.94
CA GLY A 254 6.99 -0.40 15.62
C GLY A 254 7.69 -0.18 14.26
N ASN A 255 7.11 0.61 13.36
CA ASN A 255 7.75 0.98 12.09
C ASN A 255 8.69 2.19 12.21
N GLY A 256 8.60 2.97 13.30
CA GLY A 256 9.40 4.14 13.59
C GLY A 256 9.23 5.30 12.59
N ALA A 257 8.15 5.39 11.83
CA ALA A 257 7.89 6.48 10.90
C ALA A 257 7.69 7.83 11.61
N ASP A 258 7.87 8.93 10.88
CA ASP A 258 7.51 10.27 11.37
C ASP A 258 6.00 10.49 11.27
N ILE A 259 5.37 9.90 10.24
CA ILE A 259 3.94 10.04 9.97
C ILE A 259 3.38 8.67 9.57
N ILE A 260 2.20 8.32 10.09
CA ILE A 260 1.40 7.20 9.58
C ILE A 260 0.17 7.77 8.90
N ALA A 261 -0.11 7.33 7.67
CA ALA A 261 -1.27 7.79 6.91
C ALA A 261 -2.01 6.64 6.22
N GLY A 262 -3.32 6.76 6.12
CA GLY A 262 -4.15 5.79 5.43
C GLY A 262 -5.56 6.29 5.18
N ASP A 263 -6.45 5.38 4.82
CA ASP A 263 -7.84 5.67 4.57
C ASP A 263 -8.58 6.00 5.88
N PHE A 264 -9.54 6.91 5.82
CA PHE A 264 -10.55 7.04 6.87
C PHE A 264 -11.79 6.24 6.46
N HIS A 265 -11.93 5.04 7.00
CA HIS A 265 -13.01 4.09 6.68
C HIS A 265 -14.32 4.42 7.40
N ALA A 266 -14.79 5.66 7.27
CA ALA A 266 -16.05 6.12 7.83
C ALA A 266 -17.19 6.15 6.80
N SER A 267 -18.35 6.65 7.24
CA SER A 267 -19.49 6.86 6.35
C SER A 267 -19.18 7.91 5.27
N ILE A 268 -19.93 7.89 4.17
CA ILE A 268 -19.79 8.88 3.09
C ILE A 268 -20.06 10.31 3.59
N ASN A 269 -20.90 10.46 4.62
CA ASN A 269 -21.20 11.75 5.19
C ASN A 269 -20.00 12.38 5.91
N GLU A 270 -19.13 11.55 6.51
CA GLU A 270 -17.93 12.02 7.21
C GLU A 270 -16.72 12.11 6.27
N ALA A 271 -16.51 11.10 5.43
CA ALA A 271 -15.36 11.03 4.53
C ALA A 271 -15.56 11.84 3.23
N GLY A 272 -16.80 12.21 2.91
CA GLY A 272 -17.17 12.84 1.66
C GLY A 272 -17.09 11.90 0.44
N LYS A 273 -17.57 12.38 -0.72
CA LYS A 273 -17.57 11.57 -1.96
C LYS A 273 -16.19 11.05 -2.36
N TRP A 274 -15.12 11.79 -2.04
CA TRP A 274 -13.76 11.49 -2.50
C TRP A 274 -12.86 10.93 -1.42
N GLY A 275 -13.38 10.74 -0.19
CA GLY A 275 -12.66 10.17 0.94
C GLY A 275 -11.77 11.16 1.68
N CYS A 276 -11.40 10.82 2.92
CA CYS A 276 -10.43 11.53 3.76
C CYS A 276 -9.30 10.59 4.14
N SER A 277 -8.14 11.15 4.47
CA SER A 277 -7.02 10.41 5.05
C SER A 277 -7.04 10.51 6.57
N SER A 278 -6.84 9.38 7.26
CA SER A 278 -6.42 9.34 8.66
C SER A 278 -4.92 9.57 8.71
N VAL A 279 -4.47 10.56 9.48
CA VAL A 279 -3.04 10.92 9.60
C VAL A 279 -2.66 10.97 11.07
N PHE A 280 -1.56 10.32 11.44
CA PHE A 280 -1.01 10.31 12.79
C PHE A 280 0.42 10.85 12.75
N ALA A 281 0.69 11.91 13.51
CA ALA A 281 2.04 12.42 13.74
C ALA A 281 2.72 11.54 14.79
N MET A 282 3.71 10.78 14.39
CA MET A 282 4.42 9.86 15.29
C MET A 282 5.61 10.52 15.96
N THR A 283 6.13 11.62 15.38
CA THR A 283 7.23 12.44 15.91
C THR A 283 6.87 13.93 15.84
N PRO A 284 7.52 14.80 16.69
CA PRO A 284 7.34 16.25 16.57
C PRO A 284 7.66 16.79 15.17
N LYS A 285 8.73 16.29 14.55
CA LYS A 285 9.10 16.64 13.18
C LYS A 285 8.00 16.30 12.16
N GLY A 286 7.36 15.14 12.31
CA GLY A 286 6.22 14.75 11.49
C GLY A 286 5.02 15.66 11.69
N GLU A 287 4.75 16.06 12.93
CA GLU A 287 3.67 16.99 13.26
C GLU A 287 3.89 18.37 12.64
N ASP A 288 5.09 18.91 12.80
CA ASP A 288 5.45 20.21 12.22
C ASP A 288 5.32 20.17 10.69
N TYR A 289 5.74 19.06 10.06
CA TYR A 289 5.61 18.91 8.61
C TYR A 289 4.14 18.87 8.17
N ILE A 290 3.27 18.14 8.87
CA ILE A 290 1.82 18.06 8.57
C ILE A 290 1.21 19.48 8.55
N LYS A 291 1.56 20.33 9.52
CA LYS A 291 1.04 21.70 9.66
C LYS A 291 1.43 22.63 8.49
N THR A 292 2.48 22.31 7.74
CA THR A 292 2.91 23.11 6.56
C THR A 292 2.17 22.74 5.27
N LEU A 293 1.44 21.64 5.27
CA LEU A 293 0.85 21.11 4.02
C LEU A 293 -0.43 21.85 3.62
N PRO A 294 -0.65 22.06 2.30
CA PRO A 294 -1.90 22.61 1.79
C PRO A 294 -3.05 21.62 1.98
N GLY A 295 -4.27 22.12 2.02
CA GLY A 295 -5.49 21.31 2.15
C GLY A 295 -6.17 21.48 3.51
N TYR A 296 -7.19 20.69 3.73
CA TYR A 296 -7.92 20.68 5.00
C TYR A 296 -7.30 19.68 5.96
N CYS A 297 -6.79 20.19 7.08
CA CYS A 297 -6.19 19.42 8.16
C CYS A 297 -6.95 19.70 9.45
N MET A 298 -7.73 18.74 9.93
CA MET A 298 -8.57 18.89 11.11
C MET A 298 -8.10 17.94 12.19
N VAL A 299 -7.83 18.48 13.39
CA VAL A 299 -7.53 17.67 14.58
C VAL A 299 -8.70 16.71 14.82
N SER A 300 -8.41 15.47 15.10
CA SER A 300 -9.41 14.43 15.36
C SER A 300 -8.97 13.52 16.49
N ASP A 301 -9.93 12.93 17.18
CA ASP A 301 -9.64 11.95 18.23
C ASP A 301 -8.99 10.70 17.59
N TYR A 302 -7.83 10.29 18.14
CA TYR A 302 -7.12 9.09 17.67
C TYR A 302 -7.99 7.83 17.75
N ARG A 303 -8.88 7.71 18.74
CA ARG A 303 -9.80 6.58 18.88
C ARG A 303 -10.74 6.50 17.70
N LYS A 304 -11.27 7.64 17.26
CA LYS A 304 -12.14 7.71 16.08
C LYS A 304 -11.41 7.23 14.84
N LEU A 305 -10.17 7.69 14.62
CA LEU A 305 -9.38 7.33 13.42
C LEU A 305 -8.88 5.89 13.46
N ALA A 306 -8.40 5.42 14.61
CA ALA A 306 -7.82 4.09 14.76
C ALA A 306 -8.89 2.98 14.80
N SER A 307 -10.07 3.24 15.37
CA SER A 307 -11.16 2.25 15.43
C SER A 307 -11.67 1.83 14.06
N VAL A 308 -11.67 2.73 13.08
CA VAL A 308 -12.08 2.44 11.69
C VAL A 308 -10.96 1.86 10.84
N ASN A 309 -9.74 1.71 11.39
CA ASN A 309 -8.55 1.17 10.74
C ASN A 309 -7.82 0.14 11.61
N PRO A 310 -8.40 -1.01 11.92
CA PRO A 310 -7.77 -2.00 12.80
C PRO A 310 -6.39 -2.48 12.29
N MET A 311 -6.13 -2.43 10.97
CA MET A 311 -4.83 -2.76 10.37
C MET A 311 -3.69 -1.84 10.86
N LEU A 312 -4.02 -0.71 11.46
CA LEU A 312 -3.05 0.21 12.06
C LEU A 312 -2.29 -0.44 13.22
N TRP A 313 -2.96 -1.31 13.98
CA TRP A 313 -2.44 -1.94 15.19
C TRP A 313 -2.66 -3.47 15.28
N LYS A 314 -3.51 -4.05 14.40
CA LYS A 314 -3.72 -5.50 14.31
C LYS A 314 -3.12 -6.09 13.05
N SER A 315 -2.59 -7.31 13.17
CA SER A 315 -2.30 -8.17 12.02
C SER A 315 -3.56 -8.92 11.59
N GLU A 316 -3.63 -9.26 10.32
CA GLU A 316 -4.69 -10.11 9.79
C GLU A 316 -4.49 -11.57 10.23
N LYS A 317 -5.59 -12.30 10.26
CA LYS A 317 -5.55 -13.76 10.45
C LYS A 317 -5.20 -14.45 9.15
N MET A 318 -4.41 -15.52 9.24
CA MET A 318 -4.12 -16.34 8.07
C MET A 318 -5.40 -17.00 7.54
N ASN A 319 -5.61 -16.87 6.24
CA ASN A 319 -6.72 -17.55 5.58
C ASN A 319 -6.41 -19.06 5.54
N PRO A 320 -7.32 -19.94 5.98
CA PRO A 320 -7.08 -21.39 6.03
C PRO A 320 -6.84 -22.03 4.65
N GLN A 321 -7.30 -21.41 3.58
CA GLN A 321 -7.11 -21.89 2.21
C GLN A 321 -5.80 -21.41 1.56
N ARG A 322 -4.94 -20.68 2.31
CA ARG A 322 -3.72 -20.07 1.78
C ARG A 322 -2.76 -21.09 1.17
N GLU A 323 -2.53 -22.20 1.85
CA GLU A 323 -1.59 -23.23 1.39
C GLU A 323 -2.07 -23.87 0.10
N GLU A 324 -3.32 -24.32 0.05
CA GLU A 324 -3.96 -24.86 -1.15
C GLU A 324 -3.92 -23.88 -2.32
N PHE A 325 -4.15 -22.57 -2.03
CA PHE A 325 -4.08 -21.54 -3.05
C PHE A 325 -2.69 -21.46 -3.67
N PHE A 326 -1.62 -21.41 -2.85
CA PHE A 326 -0.25 -21.31 -3.37
C PHE A 326 0.18 -22.57 -4.12
N GLU A 327 -0.23 -23.76 -3.72
CA GLU A 327 0.00 -24.99 -4.47
C GLU A 327 -0.64 -24.90 -5.88
N LYS A 328 -1.85 -24.36 -5.95
CA LYS A 328 -2.59 -24.21 -7.21
C LYS A 328 -1.97 -23.16 -8.14
N ILE A 329 -1.54 -22.02 -7.59
CA ILE A 329 -0.98 -20.89 -8.34
C ILE A 329 0.43 -21.16 -8.89
N GLN A 330 1.18 -22.10 -8.31
CA GLN A 330 2.52 -22.47 -8.79
C GLN A 330 2.51 -23.26 -10.09
N LYS A 331 1.35 -23.73 -10.57
CA LYS A 331 1.22 -24.40 -11.87
C LYS A 331 1.63 -23.47 -13.02
N ASP A 332 2.21 -24.05 -14.07
CA ASP A 332 2.65 -23.28 -15.24
C ASP A 332 1.47 -22.60 -15.93
N ILE A 333 0.38 -23.34 -16.14
CA ILE A 333 -0.84 -22.85 -16.76
C ILE A 333 -1.93 -22.70 -15.72
N ILE A 334 -2.44 -21.48 -15.59
CA ILE A 334 -3.55 -21.14 -14.71
C ILE A 334 -4.64 -20.38 -15.47
N SER A 335 -5.85 -20.40 -14.91
CA SER A 335 -7.03 -19.76 -15.47
C SER A 335 -7.72 -18.87 -14.43
N GLU A 336 -8.72 -18.10 -14.84
CA GLU A 336 -9.52 -17.31 -13.90
C GLU A 336 -10.25 -18.21 -12.87
N LYS A 337 -10.54 -19.48 -13.22
CA LYS A 337 -11.16 -20.45 -12.32
C LYS A 337 -10.29 -20.78 -11.13
N ASP A 338 -8.96 -20.77 -11.29
CA ASP A 338 -8.01 -21.04 -10.21
C ASP A 338 -8.02 -19.94 -9.12
N PHE A 339 -8.39 -18.71 -9.49
CA PHE A 339 -8.68 -17.65 -8.53
C PHE A 339 -10.11 -17.72 -7.99
N THR A 340 -11.10 -17.87 -8.88
CA THR A 340 -12.52 -17.80 -8.48
C THR A 340 -12.97 -19.00 -7.65
N HIS A 341 -12.23 -20.11 -7.67
CA HIS A 341 -12.45 -21.28 -6.82
C HIS A 341 -12.43 -20.91 -5.32
N PHE A 342 -11.57 -19.97 -4.93
CA PHE A 342 -11.42 -19.54 -3.54
C PHE A 342 -12.37 -18.41 -3.13
N LEU A 343 -13.23 -17.95 -4.04
CA LEU A 343 -14.21 -16.91 -3.72
C LEU A 343 -15.38 -17.48 -2.92
N PRO A 344 -15.68 -16.92 -1.74
CA PRO A 344 -16.82 -17.40 -0.95
C PRO A 344 -18.16 -17.00 -1.60
N ARG A 345 -19.24 -17.70 -1.25
CA ARG A 345 -20.60 -17.39 -1.75
C ARG A 345 -20.98 -15.92 -1.59
N LYS A 346 -20.55 -15.29 -0.48
CA LYS A 346 -20.78 -13.85 -0.23
C LYS A 346 -20.24 -12.93 -1.34
N PHE A 347 -19.16 -13.33 -2.05
CA PHE A 347 -18.64 -12.57 -3.18
C PHE A 347 -19.64 -12.49 -4.33
N TYR A 348 -20.22 -13.62 -4.72
CA TYR A 348 -21.17 -13.70 -5.83
C TYR A 348 -22.46 -12.93 -5.53
N VAL A 349 -22.94 -13.00 -4.28
CA VAL A 349 -24.08 -12.21 -3.82
C VAL A 349 -23.79 -10.72 -3.89
N LYS A 350 -22.65 -10.28 -3.36
CA LYS A 350 -22.24 -8.86 -3.42
C LYS A 350 -22.11 -8.36 -4.86
N LYS A 351 -21.49 -9.18 -5.73
CA LYS A 351 -21.31 -8.86 -7.15
C LYS A 351 -22.67 -8.72 -7.86
N MET A 352 -23.60 -9.62 -7.61
CA MET A 352 -24.96 -9.57 -8.16
C MET A 352 -25.68 -8.29 -7.69
N LEU A 353 -25.69 -8.00 -6.41
CA LEU A 353 -26.31 -6.79 -5.86
C LEU A 353 -25.67 -5.51 -6.42
N GLU A 354 -24.36 -5.51 -6.65
CA GLU A 354 -23.65 -4.40 -7.27
C GLU A 354 -24.09 -4.19 -8.72
N GLN A 355 -24.21 -5.25 -9.49
CA GLN A 355 -24.69 -5.22 -10.88
C GLN A 355 -26.15 -4.73 -10.99
N MET A 356 -26.99 -5.06 -10.01
CA MET A 356 -28.37 -4.58 -9.92
C MET A 356 -28.47 -3.13 -9.36
N GLY A 357 -27.37 -2.50 -8.98
CA GLY A 357 -27.37 -1.17 -8.35
C GLY A 357 -27.87 -1.15 -6.91
N LEU A 358 -28.17 -2.31 -6.31
CA LEU A 358 -28.78 -2.44 -4.99
C LEU A 358 -27.76 -2.48 -3.83
N PHE A 359 -26.48 -2.72 -4.12
CA PHE A 359 -25.46 -2.95 -3.10
C PHE A 359 -25.34 -1.81 -2.07
N ASN A 360 -25.31 -0.57 -2.54
CA ASN A 360 -25.16 0.59 -1.63
C ASN A 360 -26.45 0.86 -0.83
N MET A 361 -27.61 0.53 -1.37
CA MET A 361 -28.88 0.66 -0.68
C MET A 361 -28.98 -0.34 0.48
N ILE A 362 -28.67 -1.61 0.22
CA ILE A 362 -28.69 -2.68 1.24
C ILE A 362 -27.61 -2.41 2.32
N ARG A 363 -26.43 -1.95 1.94
CA ARG A 363 -25.36 -1.58 2.88
C ARG A 363 -25.77 -0.46 3.85
N LYS A 364 -26.66 0.46 3.43
CA LYS A 364 -27.19 1.51 4.30
C LYS A 364 -28.22 0.98 5.31
N ILE A 365 -28.98 -0.05 4.91
CA ILE A 365 -30.01 -0.66 5.77
C ILE A 365 -29.40 -1.57 6.84
N LEU A 366 -28.27 -2.24 6.51
CA LEU A 366 -27.59 -3.18 7.40
C LEU A 366 -26.52 -2.54 8.32
N LYS A 367 -26.31 -1.23 8.26
CA LYS A 367 -25.50 -0.43 9.20
C LYS A 367 -26.37 0.27 10.22
#